data_666acff054cf0210e872658ad2247144
#
_entry.id   666acff054cf0210e872658ad2247144
#
_cell.length_a   1.000
_cell.length_b   1.000
_cell.length_c   1.000
_cell.angle_alpha   90.00
_cell.angle_beta   90.00
_cell.angle_gamma   90.00
#
_symmetry.space_group_name_H-M   'P 1'
#
loop_
_entity.id
_entity.type
_entity.pdbx_description
1 polymer ?
#
loop_
_entity_poly.entity_id
_entity_poly.type
_entity_poly.pdbx_seq_one_letter_code
_entity_poly.pdbx_strand_id
1 'polypeptide(L)'
;FPYTTLFRSDKIEDVMLRLYYNNIQSIRPDSLELVSIVVKSCDMVKLMLKEFASFRHSKSLRDHIIAINTLEEQADQVFVTSMRELHTTCTDPVEIICWREVYFYLEKCTDACEHVADVVEQIVMKNS
;
A
#
# COMPACT_ATOMS: atom_id res chain seq x y z
N PHE A 1 -11.61 -12.72 8.04
CA PHE A 1 -11.11 -12.34 6.72
C PHE A 1 -9.75 -12.96 6.42
N PRO A 2 -9.64 -14.30 6.43
CA PRO A 2 -8.37 -14.99 6.15
C PRO A 2 -7.79 -14.64 4.77
N TYR A 3 -8.64 -14.54 3.76
CA TYR A 3 -8.23 -14.20 2.39
C TYR A 3 -7.57 -12.81 2.33
N THR A 4 -8.16 -11.82 2.97
CA THR A 4 -7.63 -10.45 3.02
C THR A 4 -6.26 -10.39 3.69
N THR A 5 -6.08 -11.11 4.80
CA THR A 5 -4.82 -11.18 5.52
C THR A 5 -3.74 -11.84 4.68
N LEU A 6 -4.05 -12.95 4.02
CA LEU A 6 -3.12 -13.64 3.11
C LEU A 6 -2.71 -12.74 1.95
N PHE A 7 -3.67 -12.04 1.33
CA PHE A 7 -3.40 -11.14 0.22
C PHE A 7 -2.42 -10.02 0.58
N ARG A 8 -2.59 -9.39 1.75
CA ARG A 8 -1.67 -8.36 2.25
C ARG A 8 -0.30 -8.92 2.58
N SER A 9 -0.28 -10.10 3.21
CA SER A 9 0.97 -10.80 3.56
C SER A 9 1.79 -11.11 2.32
N ASP A 10 1.16 -11.58 1.25
CA ASP A 10 1.81 -11.86 -0.03
C ASP A 10 2.46 -10.59 -0.62
N LYS A 11 1.77 -9.45 -0.55
CA LYS A 11 2.30 -8.18 -1.08
C LYS A 11 3.50 -7.68 -0.27
N ILE A 12 3.46 -7.81 1.04
CA ILE A 12 4.59 -7.46 1.92
C ILE A 12 5.76 -8.42 1.68
N GLU A 13 5.50 -9.71 1.56
CA GLU A 13 6.52 -10.71 1.23
C GLU A 13 7.21 -10.39 -0.09
N ASP A 14 6.46 -9.98 -1.10
CA ASP A 14 7.02 -9.56 -2.38
C ASP A 14 8.06 -8.44 -2.22
N VAL A 15 7.79 -7.45 -1.36
CA VAL A 15 8.75 -6.39 -1.05
C VAL A 15 10.00 -6.96 -0.40
N MET A 16 9.83 -7.80 0.62
CA MET A 16 10.94 -8.39 1.37
C MET A 16 11.84 -9.23 0.47
N LEU A 17 11.25 -10.00 -0.44
CA LEU A 17 12.01 -10.80 -1.40
C LEU A 17 12.87 -9.93 -2.32
N ARG A 18 12.34 -8.80 -2.79
CA ARG A 18 13.10 -7.88 -3.65
C ARG A 18 14.27 -7.24 -2.90
N LEU A 19 14.08 -6.88 -1.65
CA LEU A 19 15.18 -6.39 -0.81
C LEU A 19 16.28 -7.44 -0.65
N TYR A 20 15.89 -8.69 -0.46
CA TYR A 20 16.83 -9.79 -0.22
C TYR A 20 17.59 -10.17 -1.48
N TYR A 21 16.92 -10.58 -2.56
CA TYR A 21 17.63 -11.09 -3.72
C TYR A 21 18.33 -10.01 -4.56
N ASN A 22 17.89 -8.75 -4.46
CA ASN A 22 18.58 -7.62 -5.06
C ASN A 22 19.77 -7.15 -4.23
N ASN A 23 20.02 -7.77 -3.07
CA ASN A 23 21.13 -7.45 -2.17
C ASN A 23 21.22 -5.97 -1.83
N ILE A 24 20.09 -5.38 -1.46
CA ILE A 24 20.02 -3.95 -1.13
C ILE A 24 20.73 -3.71 0.20
N GLN A 25 21.77 -2.88 0.18
CA GLN A 25 22.65 -2.61 1.34
C GLN A 25 22.35 -1.27 2.02
N SER A 26 21.66 -0.36 1.34
CA SER A 26 21.30 0.94 1.88
C SER A 26 19.88 1.30 1.47
N ILE A 27 19.21 2.13 2.28
CA ILE A 27 17.83 2.49 2.07
C ILE A 27 17.74 3.90 1.48
N ARG A 28 17.02 4.04 0.36
CA ARG A 28 16.71 5.33 -0.21
C ARG A 28 15.61 6.01 0.62
N PRO A 29 15.75 7.31 0.93
CA PRO A 29 14.77 8.03 1.76
C PRO A 29 13.33 7.95 1.25
N ASP A 30 13.13 7.97 -0.07
CA ASP A 30 11.81 7.90 -0.70
C ASP A 30 11.05 6.62 -0.35
N SER A 31 11.80 5.51 -0.20
CA SER A 31 11.19 4.24 0.19
C SER A 31 10.61 4.28 1.59
N LEU A 32 11.21 5.05 2.49
CA LEU A 32 10.71 5.23 3.85
C LEU A 32 9.37 5.97 3.86
N GLU A 33 9.20 6.94 2.98
CA GLU A 33 7.93 7.63 2.81
C GLU A 33 6.83 6.68 2.31
N LEU A 34 7.13 5.88 1.30
CA LEU A 34 6.20 4.86 0.81
C LEU A 34 5.84 3.84 1.89
N VAL A 35 6.83 3.35 2.63
CA VAL A 35 6.59 2.41 3.75
C VAL A 35 5.69 3.05 4.81
N SER A 36 5.90 4.31 5.14
CA SER A 36 5.03 5.03 6.07
C SER A 36 3.57 5.05 5.61
N ILE A 37 3.35 5.30 4.33
CA ILE A 37 2.00 5.28 3.74
C ILE A 37 1.40 3.86 3.78
N VAL A 38 2.20 2.84 3.48
CA VAL A 38 1.76 1.43 3.57
C VAL A 38 1.31 1.09 4.99
N VAL A 39 2.09 1.47 6.01
CA VAL A 39 1.75 1.23 7.41
C VAL A 39 0.43 1.92 7.78
N LYS A 40 0.28 3.19 7.41
CA LYS A 40 -0.96 3.94 7.65
C LYS A 40 -2.16 3.28 6.95
N SER A 41 -1.98 2.81 5.73
CA SER A 41 -3.03 2.12 4.97
C SER A 41 -3.45 0.83 5.65
N CYS A 42 -2.50 0.04 6.14
CA CYS A 42 -2.79 -1.18 6.89
C CYS A 42 -3.55 -0.89 8.21
N ASP A 43 -3.16 0.16 8.92
CA ASP A 43 -3.87 0.59 10.13
C ASP A 43 -5.32 1.00 9.83
N MET A 44 -5.54 1.72 8.73
CA MET A 44 -6.89 2.09 8.30
C MET A 44 -7.73 0.89 7.90
N VAL A 45 -7.15 -0.08 7.21
CA VAL A 45 -7.83 -1.35 6.88
C VAL A 45 -8.27 -2.07 8.16
N LYS A 46 -7.40 -2.11 9.16
CA LYS A 46 -7.72 -2.72 10.45
C LYS A 46 -8.92 -2.03 11.11
N LEU A 47 -8.92 -0.70 11.16
CA LEU A 47 -10.04 0.07 11.71
C LEU A 47 -11.33 -0.14 10.90
N MET A 48 -11.22 -0.12 9.58
CA MET A 48 -12.36 -0.35 8.69
C MET A 48 -12.99 -1.72 8.93
N LEU A 49 -12.20 -2.77 9.05
CA LEU A 49 -12.69 -4.13 9.28
C LEU A 49 -13.36 -4.27 10.65
N LYS A 50 -12.88 -3.58 11.68
CA LYS A 50 -13.55 -3.53 12.98
C LYS A 50 -14.95 -2.92 12.88
N GLU A 51 -15.07 -1.81 12.17
CA GLU A 51 -16.34 -1.11 11.96
C GLU A 51 -17.27 -1.90 11.04
N PHE A 52 -16.72 -2.67 10.12
CA PHE A 52 -17.49 -3.47 9.16
C PHE A 52 -18.40 -4.50 9.85
N ALA A 53 -17.98 -5.03 11.01
CA ALA A 53 -18.78 -6.00 11.76
C ALA A 53 -20.15 -5.43 12.17
N SER A 54 -20.27 -4.12 12.31
CA SER A 54 -21.51 -3.42 12.67
C SER A 54 -21.79 -2.26 11.71
N PHE A 55 -21.65 -2.49 10.40
CA PHE A 55 -21.67 -1.43 9.39
C PHE A 55 -22.96 -0.61 9.39
N ARG A 56 -24.09 -1.20 9.74
CA ARG A 56 -25.40 -0.52 9.79
C ARG A 56 -25.47 0.55 10.90
N HIS A 57 -24.63 0.44 11.90
CA HIS A 57 -24.57 1.34 13.04
C HIS A 57 -23.30 2.17 13.07
N SER A 58 -22.36 1.92 12.17
CA SER A 58 -21.10 2.65 12.11
C SER A 58 -21.28 4.00 11.44
N LYS A 59 -20.75 5.04 12.10
CA LYS A 59 -20.71 6.41 11.55
C LYS A 59 -19.35 6.71 10.89
N SER A 60 -18.35 5.89 11.16
CA SER A 60 -16.95 6.13 10.74
C SER A 60 -16.47 5.22 9.63
N LEU A 61 -17.23 4.19 9.25
CA LEU A 61 -16.81 3.23 8.23
C LEU A 61 -16.47 3.92 6.90
N ARG A 62 -17.34 4.80 6.45
CA ARG A 62 -17.14 5.56 5.21
C ARG A 62 -15.87 6.43 5.29
N ASP A 63 -15.63 7.05 6.43
CA ASP A 63 -14.42 7.88 6.61
C ASP A 63 -13.15 7.06 6.52
N HIS A 64 -13.16 5.82 7.02
CA HIS A 64 -12.03 4.92 6.90
C HIS A 64 -11.79 4.49 5.44
N ILE A 65 -12.84 4.23 4.68
CA ILE A 65 -12.74 3.91 3.25
C ILE A 65 -12.15 5.09 2.49
N ILE A 66 -12.63 6.30 2.74
CA ILE A 66 -12.10 7.53 2.12
C ILE A 66 -10.63 7.73 2.48
N ALA A 67 -10.26 7.49 3.75
CA ALA A 67 -8.87 7.62 4.20
C ALA A 67 -7.94 6.64 3.47
N ILE A 68 -8.39 5.40 3.25
CA ILE A 68 -7.61 4.40 2.49
C ILE A 68 -7.40 4.85 1.05
N ASN A 69 -8.45 5.35 0.40
CA ASN A 69 -8.35 5.86 -0.97
C ASN A 69 -7.40 7.07 -1.06
N THR A 70 -7.47 7.97 -0.09
CA THR A 70 -6.58 9.13 -0.02
C THR A 70 -5.11 8.70 0.15
N LEU A 71 -4.86 7.71 0.99
CA LEU A 71 -3.50 7.16 1.19
C LEU A 71 -2.97 6.50 -0.09
N GLU A 72 -3.83 5.80 -0.83
CA GLU A 72 -3.45 5.21 -2.12
C GLU A 72 -3.06 6.29 -3.12
N GLU A 73 -3.83 7.37 -3.23
CA GLU A 73 -3.50 8.50 -4.10
C GLU A 73 -2.17 9.17 -3.70
N GLN A 74 -1.92 9.30 -2.41
CA GLN A 74 -0.62 9.80 -1.91
C GLN A 74 0.52 8.87 -2.29
N ALA A 75 0.33 7.56 -2.16
CA ALA A 75 1.32 6.56 -2.54
C ALA A 75 1.63 6.64 -4.04
N ASP A 76 0.61 6.80 -4.89
CA ASP A 76 0.80 6.99 -6.32
C ASP A 76 1.67 8.20 -6.64
N GLN A 77 1.41 9.33 -5.98
CA GLN A 77 2.20 10.54 -6.19
C GLN A 77 3.65 10.37 -5.74
N VAL A 78 3.87 9.77 -4.58
CA VAL A 78 5.22 9.48 -4.08
C VAL A 78 5.92 8.50 -5.00
N PHE A 79 5.23 7.48 -5.50
CA PHE A 79 5.78 6.53 -6.45
C PHE A 79 6.27 7.24 -7.73
N VAL A 80 5.45 8.08 -8.35
CA VAL A 80 5.82 8.79 -9.58
C VAL A 80 7.02 9.71 -9.33
N THR A 81 7.02 10.46 -8.25
CA THR A 81 8.11 11.36 -7.88
C THR A 81 9.40 10.59 -7.60
N SER A 82 9.31 9.50 -6.85
CA SER A 82 10.47 8.65 -6.52
C SER A 82 11.07 7.99 -7.75
N MET A 83 10.21 7.51 -8.66
CA MET A 83 10.67 6.93 -9.93
C MET A 83 11.40 7.96 -10.77
N ARG A 84 10.86 9.18 -10.87
CA ARG A 84 11.54 10.26 -11.61
C ARG A 84 12.88 10.61 -10.98
N GLU A 85 12.93 10.79 -9.68
CA GLU A 85 14.17 11.10 -8.97
C GLU A 85 15.21 9.99 -9.16
N LEU A 86 14.79 8.73 -9.04
CA LEU A 86 15.65 7.59 -9.29
C LEU A 86 16.30 7.66 -10.67
N HIS A 87 15.51 7.91 -11.72
CA HIS A 87 16.01 7.92 -13.10
C HIS A 87 16.82 9.17 -13.45
N THR A 88 16.63 10.26 -12.73
CA THR A 88 17.36 11.51 -13.01
C THR A 88 18.62 11.69 -12.19
N THR A 89 18.74 11.02 -11.04
CA THR A 89 19.87 11.19 -10.12
C THR A 89 20.76 9.97 -9.99
N CYS A 90 20.24 8.77 -10.25
CA CYS A 90 21.02 7.53 -10.17
C CYS A 90 21.60 7.19 -11.54
N THR A 91 22.89 6.87 -11.57
CA THR A 91 23.62 6.54 -12.80
C THR A 91 23.93 5.05 -12.94
N ASP A 92 23.76 4.27 -11.88
CA ASP A 92 23.98 2.83 -11.92
C ASP A 92 22.73 2.09 -12.40
N PRO A 93 22.76 1.47 -13.60
CA PRO A 93 21.59 0.76 -14.12
C PRO A 93 21.09 -0.36 -13.21
N VAL A 94 21.98 -1.06 -12.53
CA VAL A 94 21.59 -2.15 -11.63
C VAL A 94 20.83 -1.59 -10.42
N GLU A 95 21.31 -0.51 -9.84
CA GLU A 95 20.63 0.16 -8.74
C GLU A 95 19.24 0.67 -9.18
N ILE A 96 19.12 1.24 -10.37
CA ILE A 96 17.85 1.68 -10.92
C ILE A 96 16.88 0.50 -11.02
N ILE A 97 17.30 -0.63 -11.59
CA ILE A 97 16.46 -1.83 -11.73
C ILE A 97 15.97 -2.30 -10.34
N CYS A 98 16.87 -2.41 -9.37
CA CYS A 98 16.53 -2.89 -8.04
C CYS A 98 15.50 -1.99 -7.34
N TRP A 99 15.72 -0.68 -7.38
CA TRP A 99 14.83 0.27 -6.72
C TRP A 99 13.49 0.46 -7.45
N ARG A 100 13.47 0.33 -8.77
CA ARG A 100 12.21 0.29 -9.52
C ARG A 100 11.31 -0.83 -9.01
N GLU A 101 11.88 -2.03 -8.80
CA GLU A 101 11.15 -3.16 -8.25
C GLU A 101 10.63 -2.88 -6.84
N VAL A 102 11.47 -2.34 -5.96
CA VAL A 102 11.07 -2.05 -4.58
C VAL A 102 9.92 -1.05 -4.56
N TYR A 103 10.03 0.06 -5.28
CA TYR A 103 8.96 1.06 -5.35
C TYR A 103 7.67 0.48 -5.91
N PHE A 104 7.76 -0.30 -6.97
CA PHE A 104 6.61 -0.94 -7.59
C PHE A 104 5.85 -1.83 -6.59
N TYR A 105 6.58 -2.69 -5.85
CA TYR A 105 5.94 -3.60 -4.92
C TYR A 105 5.45 -2.90 -3.63
N LEU A 106 6.07 -1.81 -3.22
CA LEU A 106 5.53 -0.98 -2.13
C LEU A 106 4.19 -0.34 -2.53
N GLU A 107 4.12 0.19 -3.74
CA GLU A 107 2.87 0.76 -4.27
C GLU A 107 1.78 -0.30 -4.38
N LYS A 108 2.12 -1.53 -4.75
CA LYS A 108 1.19 -2.66 -4.77
C LYS A 108 0.58 -2.97 -3.40
N CYS A 109 1.29 -2.68 -2.31
CA CYS A 109 0.74 -2.84 -0.96
C CYS A 109 -0.43 -1.88 -0.71
N THR A 110 -0.32 -0.62 -1.13
CA THR A 110 -1.40 0.36 -0.99
C THR A 110 -2.57 0.06 -1.92
N ASP A 111 -2.31 -0.40 -3.15
CA ASP A 111 -3.33 -0.89 -4.07
C ASP A 111 -4.14 -2.03 -3.45
N ALA A 112 -3.47 -2.96 -2.78
CA ALA A 112 -4.12 -4.07 -2.10
C ALA A 112 -5.04 -3.60 -0.99
N CYS A 113 -4.64 -2.59 -0.22
CA CYS A 113 -5.47 -1.99 0.82
C CYS A 113 -6.71 -1.30 0.22
N GLU A 114 -6.55 -0.57 -0.86
CA GLU A 114 -7.65 0.06 -1.59
C GLU A 114 -8.63 -0.99 -2.12
N HIS A 115 -8.12 -2.07 -2.68
CA HIS A 115 -8.96 -3.16 -3.18
C HIS A 115 -9.86 -3.74 -2.08
N VAL A 116 -9.31 -3.93 -0.87
CA VAL A 116 -10.10 -4.38 0.28
C VAL A 116 -11.20 -3.37 0.62
N ALA A 117 -10.86 -2.07 0.62
CA ALA A 117 -11.82 -1.02 0.88
C ALA A 117 -12.95 -1.01 -0.15
N ASP A 118 -12.63 -1.20 -1.42
CA ASP A 118 -13.62 -1.27 -2.51
C ASP A 118 -14.58 -2.45 -2.32
N VAL A 119 -14.06 -3.60 -1.95
CA VAL A 119 -14.88 -4.80 -1.68
C VAL A 119 -15.83 -4.53 -0.50
N VAL A 120 -15.33 -3.95 0.58
CA VAL A 120 -16.16 -3.59 1.75
C VAL A 120 -17.25 -2.61 1.35
N GLU A 121 -16.91 -1.57 0.61
CA GLU A 121 -17.87 -0.57 0.14
C GLU A 121 -18.98 -1.21 -0.70
N GLN A 122 -18.63 -2.08 -1.62
CA GLN A 122 -19.61 -2.80 -2.46
C GLN A 122 -20.56 -3.65 -1.61
N ILE A 123 -20.04 -4.37 -0.61
CA ILE A 123 -20.87 -5.19 0.27
C ILE A 123 -21.83 -4.31 1.07
N VAL A 124 -21.35 -3.19 1.61
CA VAL A 124 -22.19 -2.24 2.36
C VAL A 124 -23.29 -1.69 1.47
N MET A 125 -22.96 -1.27 0.25
CA MET A 125 -23.94 -0.73 -0.68
C MET A 125 -25.05 -1.73 -1.06
N LYS A 126 -24.69 -3.00 -1.25
CA LYS A 126 -25.64 -4.07 -1.59
C LYS A 126 -26.57 -4.43 -0.43
N ASN A 127 -26.17 -4.14 0.81
CA ASN A 127 -26.89 -4.55 2.01
C ASN A 127 -27.48 -3.35 2.79
N SER A 128 -27.54 -2.21 2.15
CA SER A 128 -28.10 -0.99 2.73
C SER A 128 -29.55 -0.78 2.32
#